data_6f1a33cd734a04951a9798855815c95f
#
_entry.id   6f1a33cd734a04951a9798855815c95f
#
_cell.length_a   1.000
_cell.length_b   1.000
_cell.length_c   1.000
_cell.angle_alpha   90.00
_cell.angle_beta   90.00
_cell.angle_gamma   90.00
#
_symmetry.space_group_name_H-M   'P 1'
#
loop_
_entity.id
_entity.type
_entity.pdbx_description
1 polymer ?
#
loop_
_entity_poly.entity_id
_entity_poly.type
_entity_poly.pdbx_seq_one_letter_code
_entity_poly.pdbx_strand_id
1 'polypeptide(L)'
;MLQLYLLALTGSGGFTIILKSDTLQFIYHHVSPNYIIKVGESIKKGQVIGQVGPKIVYEISNNPYKDSNGNPTNGATTGPHLHFAIKKDGKAVNPLDYFK
;
A
#
# COMPACT_ATOMS: atom_id res chain seq x y z
N MET A 1 -8.13 -16.23 6.97
CA MET A 1 -6.98 -15.47 7.51
C MET A 1 -6.17 -14.89 6.37
N LEU A 2 -5.81 -13.63 6.47
CA LEU A 2 -4.96 -12.98 5.48
C LEU A 2 -3.50 -13.23 5.79
N GLN A 3 -2.69 -13.24 4.75
CA GLN A 3 -1.25 -13.37 4.88
C GLN A 3 -0.57 -12.22 4.16
N LEU A 4 0.45 -11.62 4.76
CA LEU A 4 1.21 -10.56 4.11
C LEU A 4 1.98 -11.18 2.94
N TYR A 5 1.71 -10.65 1.75
CA TYR A 5 2.27 -11.16 0.51
C TYR A 5 3.48 -10.33 0.06
N LEU A 6 3.42 -9.02 0.20
CA LEU A 6 4.43 -8.13 -0.35
C LEU A 6 4.53 -6.82 0.41
N LEU A 7 5.75 -6.41 0.72
CA LEU A 7 6.10 -5.05 1.13
C LEU A 7 7.02 -4.50 0.06
N ALA A 8 6.56 -3.50 -0.70
CA ALA A 8 7.32 -3.09 -1.87
C ALA A 8 7.06 -1.66 -2.28
N LEU A 9 7.90 -1.19 -3.20
CA LEU A 9 7.67 0.01 -3.97
C LEU A 9 7.01 -0.40 -5.27
N THR A 10 5.88 0.19 -5.61
CA THR A 10 5.12 -0.15 -6.81
C THR A 10 4.89 1.07 -7.71
N GLY A 11 5.96 1.74 -8.11
CA GLY A 11 5.85 2.86 -9.03
C GLY A 11 4.95 3.96 -8.47
N SER A 12 3.81 4.24 -9.13
CA SER A 12 2.89 5.31 -8.72
C SER A 12 2.26 5.06 -7.34
N GLY A 13 2.27 3.84 -6.84
CA GLY A 13 1.74 3.51 -5.52
C GLY A 13 2.67 3.87 -4.37
N GLY A 14 3.96 4.08 -4.64
CA GLY A 14 4.95 4.34 -3.59
C GLY A 14 5.10 3.13 -2.67
N PHE A 15 5.25 3.38 -1.38
CA PHE A 15 5.32 2.30 -0.40
C PHE A 15 3.98 1.57 -0.31
N THR A 16 4.02 0.25 -0.46
CA THR A 16 2.83 -0.57 -0.66
C THR A 16 2.84 -1.78 0.27
N ILE A 17 1.66 -2.13 0.78
CA ILE A 17 1.40 -3.38 1.49
C ILE A 17 0.36 -4.16 0.70
N ILE A 18 0.64 -5.44 0.41
CA ILE A 18 -0.33 -6.32 -0.22
C ILE A 18 -0.60 -7.52 0.69
N LEU A 19 -1.86 -7.69 1.08
CA LEU A 19 -2.33 -8.86 1.80
C LEU A 19 -3.02 -9.81 0.83
N LYS A 20 -2.82 -11.09 1.02
CA LYS A 20 -3.38 -12.11 0.13
C LYS A 20 -4.18 -13.13 0.91
N SER A 21 -5.33 -13.54 0.34
CA SER A 21 -6.15 -14.64 0.84
C SER A 21 -6.77 -15.34 -0.36
N ASP A 22 -6.34 -16.58 -0.65
CA ASP A 22 -6.80 -17.34 -1.82
C ASP A 22 -6.68 -16.53 -3.11
N THR A 23 -7.82 -16.15 -3.69
CA THR A 23 -7.91 -15.42 -4.95
C THR A 23 -7.96 -13.90 -4.76
N LEU A 24 -8.01 -13.43 -3.51
CA LEU A 24 -8.16 -12.02 -3.18
C LEU A 24 -6.81 -11.40 -2.82
N GLN A 25 -6.60 -10.18 -3.29
CA GLN A 25 -5.50 -9.33 -2.87
C GLN A 25 -6.04 -8.01 -2.37
N PHE A 26 -5.56 -7.58 -1.21
CA PHE A 26 -5.89 -6.29 -0.60
C PHE A 26 -4.65 -5.42 -0.69
N ILE A 27 -4.74 -4.32 -1.43
CA ILE A 27 -3.60 -3.49 -1.81
C ILE A 27 -3.72 -2.12 -1.17
N TYR A 28 -2.69 -1.73 -0.41
CA TYR A 28 -2.62 -0.45 0.30
C TYR A 28 -1.45 0.34 -0.25
N HIS A 29 -1.72 1.42 -0.98
CA HIS A 29 -0.70 2.30 -1.55
C HIS A 29 -0.46 3.54 -0.69
N HIS A 30 0.70 4.15 -0.84
CA HIS A 30 1.10 5.38 -0.16
C HIS A 30 1.13 5.22 1.36
N VAL A 31 1.57 4.05 1.83
CA VAL A 31 1.70 3.78 3.26
C VAL A 31 3.03 4.31 3.78
N SER A 32 3.15 4.38 5.11
CA SER A 32 4.41 4.76 5.75
C SER A 32 5.51 3.73 5.45
N PRO A 33 6.75 4.17 5.18
CA PRO A 33 7.87 3.25 5.00
C PRO A 33 8.26 2.49 6.27
N ASN A 34 7.73 2.88 7.42
CA ASN A 34 7.99 2.19 8.69
C ASN A 34 7.09 0.96 8.79
N TYR A 35 7.44 -0.09 8.05
CA TYR A 35 6.69 -1.33 8.06
C TYR A 35 6.76 -2.01 9.43
N ILE A 36 5.57 -2.36 9.98
CA ILE A 36 5.45 -3.02 11.28
C ILE A 36 5.10 -4.50 11.16
N ILE A 37 4.95 -4.99 9.94
CA ILE A 37 4.65 -6.39 9.63
C ILE A 37 5.69 -6.93 8.65
N LYS A 38 5.80 -8.26 8.57
CA LYS A 38 6.82 -8.93 7.74
C LYS A 38 6.14 -9.80 6.70
N VAL A 39 6.77 -9.93 5.53
CA VAL A 39 6.33 -10.86 4.49
C VAL A 39 6.22 -12.26 5.06
N GLY A 40 5.09 -12.92 4.79
CA GLY A 40 4.77 -14.24 5.31
C GLY A 40 4.01 -14.24 6.63
N GLU A 41 3.88 -13.08 7.28
CA GLU A 41 3.15 -12.97 8.54
C GLU A 41 1.65 -13.17 8.31
N SER A 42 0.99 -13.91 9.20
CA SER A 42 -0.46 -14.09 9.19
C SER A 42 -1.14 -12.88 9.83
N ILE A 43 -2.11 -12.31 9.14
CA ILE A 43 -2.79 -11.09 9.56
C ILE A 43 -4.22 -11.42 9.96
N LYS A 44 -4.63 -10.94 11.14
CA LYS A 44 -5.97 -11.14 11.68
C LYS A 44 -6.83 -9.91 11.46
N LYS A 45 -8.15 -10.12 11.37
CA LYS A 45 -9.11 -9.02 11.32
C LYS A 45 -8.90 -8.08 12.51
N GLY A 46 -8.87 -6.78 12.23
CA GLY A 46 -8.66 -5.76 13.26
C GLY A 46 -7.20 -5.49 13.61
N GLN A 47 -6.28 -6.27 13.08
CA GLN A 47 -4.85 -6.05 13.33
C GLN A 47 -4.38 -4.78 12.63
N VAL A 48 -3.59 -3.96 13.33
CA VAL A 48 -2.91 -2.81 12.72
C VAL A 48 -1.78 -3.32 11.85
N ILE A 49 -1.78 -2.97 10.57
CA ILE A 49 -0.77 -3.45 9.61
C ILE A 49 0.21 -2.37 9.18
N GLY A 50 -0.13 -1.10 9.40
CA GLY A 50 0.71 0.01 9.00
C GLY A 50 0.03 1.32 9.27
N GLN A 51 0.54 2.37 8.66
CA GLN A 51 0.03 3.72 8.81
C GLN A 51 -0.08 4.37 7.43
N VAL A 52 -1.02 5.31 7.29
CA VAL A 52 -1.07 6.17 6.11
C VAL A 52 0.26 6.93 6.03
N GLY A 53 0.89 6.88 4.87
CA GLY A 53 2.20 7.48 4.70
C GLY A 53 2.17 8.98 4.50
N PRO A 54 3.32 9.62 4.70
CA PRO A 54 3.48 11.04 4.40
C PRO A 54 3.51 11.28 2.89
N LYS A 55 3.28 12.53 2.50
CA LYS A 55 3.44 12.96 1.11
C LYS A 55 4.90 12.83 0.67
N ILE A 56 5.82 13.32 1.49
CA ILE A 56 7.24 13.41 1.15
C ILE A 56 7.98 12.22 1.76
N VAL A 57 8.73 11.50 0.94
CA VAL A 57 9.57 10.39 1.37
C VAL A 57 10.93 10.47 0.69
N TYR A 58 11.99 10.27 1.45
CA TYR A 58 13.37 10.31 0.94
C TYR A 58 13.98 8.92 0.79
N GLU A 59 13.27 7.87 1.20
CA GLU A 59 13.77 6.50 1.25
C GLU A 59 13.76 5.79 -0.10
N ILE A 60 13.13 6.38 -1.12
CA ILE A 60 13.01 5.77 -2.45
C ILE A 60 14.17 6.25 -3.32
N SER A 61 15.05 5.33 -3.73
CA SER A 61 16.15 5.64 -4.65
C SER A 61 15.62 5.96 -6.05
N ASN A 62 16.16 7.02 -6.67
CA ASN A 62 15.79 7.42 -8.02
C ASN A 62 14.27 7.59 -8.21
N ASN A 63 13.61 8.13 -7.21
CA ASN A 63 12.16 8.31 -7.21
C ASN A 63 11.76 9.31 -8.30
N PRO A 64 11.00 8.90 -9.34
CA PRO A 64 10.57 9.81 -10.40
C PRO A 64 9.41 10.71 -9.99
N TYR A 65 8.75 10.41 -8.88
CA TYR A 65 7.56 11.15 -8.43
C TYR A 65 7.98 12.29 -7.52
N LYS A 66 7.63 13.51 -7.92
CA LYS A 66 7.99 14.73 -7.20
C LYS A 66 6.81 15.68 -7.23
N ASP A 67 6.71 16.54 -6.20
CA ASP A 67 5.72 17.60 -6.19
C ASP A 67 6.19 18.80 -7.02
N SER A 68 5.39 19.86 -7.06
CA SER A 68 5.71 21.07 -7.83
C SER A 68 6.96 21.78 -7.36
N ASN A 69 7.41 21.54 -6.13
CA ASN A 69 8.62 22.10 -5.57
C ASN A 69 9.84 21.19 -5.73
N GLY A 70 9.69 20.04 -6.42
CA GLY A 70 10.76 19.09 -6.63
C GLY A 70 11.03 18.15 -5.47
N ASN A 71 10.18 18.13 -4.44
CA ASN A 71 10.33 17.23 -3.30
C ASN A 71 9.86 15.82 -3.67
N PRO A 72 10.61 14.77 -3.29
CA PRO A 72 10.23 13.40 -3.62
C PRO A 72 8.96 12.97 -2.88
N THR A 73 8.03 12.35 -3.62
CA THR A 73 6.74 11.95 -3.07
C THR A 73 6.62 10.43 -2.92
N ASN A 74 5.69 10.00 -2.09
CA ASN A 74 5.36 8.58 -1.83
C ASN A 74 4.49 8.07 -2.98
N GLY A 75 5.11 7.90 -4.15
CA GLY A 75 4.40 7.60 -5.38
C GLY A 75 3.65 8.82 -5.92
N ALA A 76 2.62 8.59 -6.73
CA ALA A 76 1.82 9.65 -7.33
C ALA A 76 0.78 10.16 -6.32
N THR A 77 1.22 11.04 -5.43
CA THR A 77 0.35 11.60 -4.39
C THR A 77 0.54 13.10 -4.26
N THR A 78 -0.55 13.80 -3.94
CA THR A 78 -0.54 15.23 -3.68
C THR A 78 -0.62 15.55 -2.19
N GLY A 79 -0.78 14.54 -1.34
CA GLY A 79 -0.86 14.69 0.10
C GLY A 79 -1.00 13.35 0.80
N PRO A 80 -0.99 13.32 2.14
CA PRO A 80 -1.21 12.08 2.87
C PRO A 80 -2.61 11.54 2.60
N HIS A 81 -2.69 10.32 2.07
CA HIS A 81 -3.96 9.62 1.87
C HIS A 81 -3.67 8.14 1.65
N LEU A 82 -4.69 7.32 1.80
CA LEU A 82 -4.60 5.90 1.51
C LEU A 82 -5.31 5.62 0.18
N HIS A 83 -4.60 4.97 -0.74
CA HIS A 83 -5.22 4.40 -1.93
C HIS A 83 -5.37 2.90 -1.69
N PHE A 84 -6.60 2.45 -1.60
CA PHE A 84 -6.93 1.06 -1.29
C PHE A 84 -7.63 0.41 -2.48
N ALA A 85 -7.21 -0.80 -2.82
CA ALA A 85 -7.80 -1.58 -3.89
C ALA A 85 -7.92 -3.05 -3.49
N ILE A 86 -8.92 -3.73 -4.07
CA ILE A 86 -9.06 -5.18 -3.95
C ILE A 86 -9.03 -5.77 -5.34
N LYS A 87 -8.27 -6.86 -5.50
CA LYS A 87 -8.26 -7.66 -6.73
C LYS A 87 -8.74 -9.06 -6.42
N LYS A 88 -9.59 -9.60 -7.30
CA LYS A 88 -10.03 -10.99 -7.25
C LYS A 88 -9.59 -11.66 -8.55
N ASP A 89 -8.82 -12.75 -8.43
CA ASP A 89 -8.26 -13.47 -9.58
C ASP A 89 -7.48 -12.54 -10.53
N GLY A 90 -6.77 -11.55 -9.95
CA GLY A 90 -5.96 -10.60 -10.71
C GLY A 90 -6.74 -9.43 -11.31
N LYS A 91 -8.06 -9.36 -11.09
CA LYS A 91 -8.91 -8.28 -11.63
C LYS A 91 -9.40 -7.36 -10.53
N ALA A 92 -9.37 -6.06 -10.78
CA ALA A 92 -9.89 -5.06 -9.84
C ALA A 92 -11.39 -5.27 -9.63
N VAL A 93 -11.81 -5.22 -8.35
CA VAL A 93 -13.22 -5.32 -7.98
C VAL A 93 -13.58 -4.14 -7.06
N ASN A 94 -14.87 -3.92 -6.86
CA ASN A 94 -15.34 -2.83 -6.02
C ASN A 94 -15.10 -3.18 -4.53
N PRO A 95 -14.24 -2.42 -3.81
CA PRO A 95 -13.97 -2.70 -2.40
C PRO A 95 -15.22 -2.65 -1.51
N LEU A 96 -16.21 -1.84 -1.88
CA LEU A 96 -17.44 -1.70 -1.09
C LEU A 96 -18.22 -3.00 -0.98
N ASP A 97 -18.03 -3.94 -1.92
CA ASP A 97 -18.68 -5.24 -1.87
C ASP A 97 -18.15 -6.11 -0.73
N TYR A 98 -17.04 -5.74 -0.13
CA TYR A 98 -16.34 -6.50 0.91
C TYR A 98 -16.43 -5.85 2.30
N PHE A 99 -16.96 -4.64 2.40
CA PHE A 99 -17.11 -3.90 3.66
C PHE A 99 -18.56 -3.96 4.14
N LYS A 100 -18.98 -5.11 4.62
CA LYS A 100 -20.34 -5.33 5.09
C LYS A 100 -20.37 -5.76 6.54
#